data_ca3911e0746dd793613b21905c5ff650
#
_entry.id   ca3911e0746dd793613b21905c5ff650
#
_cell.length_a   1.000
_cell.length_b   1.000
_cell.length_c   1.000
_cell.angle_alpha   90.00
_cell.angle_beta   90.00
_cell.angle_gamma   90.00
#
_symmetry.space_group_name_H-M   'P 1'
#
loop_
_entity.id
_entity.type
_entity.pdbx_description
1 polymer ?
#
loop_
_entity_poly.entity_id
_entity_poly.type
_entity_poly.pdbx_seq_one_letter_code
_entity_poly.pdbx_strand_id
1 'polypeptide(L)'
;GATLFPAIPDAPVAPYRSHAYTAGELYAGLDRGYEQTPDARAYAWFRNERLEGDAYVSLLRAIHDDSMVDALIDPLAGHSVVGVMGGHSLARGTADFAAAAGLGHTLAQAGHVVLTGGGPGAMEAANLGALAPTTEALGRALEVVGEVPSFEDVEAWARSGFAARAEWDEPADLRSVGIPTWFYGHEPPNVFGQLIA
;
A
#
# COMPACT_ATOMS: atom_id res chain seq x y z
N GLY A 1 1.45 -5.31 -32.42
CA GLY A 1 2.83 -4.86 -32.52
C GLY A 1 3.39 -4.68 -31.10
N ALA A 2 4.65 -4.96 -30.88
CA ALA A 2 5.29 -4.69 -29.58
C ALA A 2 5.61 -3.19 -29.53
N THR A 3 5.27 -2.54 -28.43
CA THR A 3 5.72 -1.17 -28.14
C THR A 3 7.07 -1.27 -27.44
N LEU A 4 8.10 -0.69 -28.03
CA LEU A 4 9.43 -0.59 -27.44
C LEU A 4 9.54 0.76 -26.73
N PHE A 5 9.67 0.72 -25.42
CA PHE A 5 10.06 1.90 -24.64
C PHE A 5 11.58 1.98 -24.59
N PRO A 6 12.21 3.15 -24.88
CA PRO A 6 13.62 3.32 -24.63
C PRO A 6 13.90 3.08 -23.13
N ALA A 7 15.02 2.45 -22.82
CA ALA A 7 15.44 2.30 -21.45
C ALA A 7 15.74 3.69 -20.86
N ILE A 8 15.05 4.04 -19.77
CA ILE A 8 15.52 5.14 -18.91
C ILE A 8 16.52 4.50 -17.94
N PRO A 9 17.76 4.96 -17.92
CA PRO A 9 18.71 4.52 -16.93
C PRO A 9 18.12 4.71 -15.53
N ASP A 10 18.18 3.66 -14.72
CA ASP A 10 17.74 3.66 -13.31
C ASP A 10 16.23 3.88 -13.04
N ALA A 11 15.36 3.76 -14.04
CA ALA A 11 13.92 3.75 -13.78
C ALA A 11 13.55 2.52 -12.94
N PRO A 12 13.07 2.68 -11.69
CA PRO A 12 12.84 1.56 -10.78
C PRO A 12 11.51 0.85 -11.01
N VAL A 13 10.68 1.37 -11.90
CA VAL A 13 9.33 0.88 -12.18
C VAL A 13 9.20 0.44 -13.63
N ALA A 14 8.43 -0.62 -13.86
CA ALA A 14 7.96 -0.96 -15.21
C ALA A 14 6.90 0.06 -15.62
N PRO A 15 7.01 0.69 -16.81
CA PRO A 15 6.07 1.73 -17.23
C PRO A 15 4.64 1.20 -17.45
N TYR A 16 4.47 -0.10 -17.65
CA TYR A 16 3.17 -0.74 -17.75
C TYR A 16 3.14 -2.02 -16.95
N ARG A 17 2.11 -2.18 -16.12
CA ARG A 17 1.84 -3.39 -15.36
C ARG A 17 0.42 -3.88 -15.64
N SER A 18 0.26 -5.18 -15.79
CA SER A 18 -1.06 -5.81 -15.98
C SER A 18 -1.75 -6.19 -14.66
N HIS A 19 -1.10 -5.95 -13.53
CA HIS A 19 -1.62 -6.26 -12.19
C HIS A 19 -1.04 -5.29 -11.16
N ALA A 20 -1.82 -5.02 -10.12
CA ALA A 20 -1.42 -4.20 -8.98
C ALA A 20 -0.22 -4.79 -8.24
N TYR A 21 0.46 -3.97 -7.46
CA TYR A 21 1.55 -4.41 -6.58
C TYR A 21 1.01 -5.17 -5.38
N THR A 22 1.86 -6.01 -4.82
CA THR A 22 1.71 -6.53 -3.45
C THR A 22 2.66 -5.78 -2.51
N ALA A 23 2.35 -5.79 -1.21
CA ALA A 23 3.27 -5.24 -0.21
C ALA A 23 4.66 -5.92 -0.26
N GLY A 24 4.70 -7.24 -0.52
CA GLY A 24 5.95 -7.98 -0.66
C GLY A 24 6.80 -7.51 -1.82
N GLU A 25 6.19 -7.11 -2.96
CA GLU A 25 6.93 -6.53 -4.09
C GLU A 25 7.49 -5.15 -3.75
N LEU A 26 6.67 -4.26 -3.16
CA LEU A 26 7.09 -2.90 -2.83
C LEU A 26 8.19 -2.83 -1.77
N TYR A 27 8.18 -3.76 -0.82
CA TYR A 27 9.16 -3.87 0.25
C TYR A 27 10.23 -4.96 0.03
N ALA A 28 10.37 -5.48 -1.19
CA ALA A 28 11.41 -6.45 -1.50
C ALA A 28 12.80 -5.88 -1.18
N GLY A 29 13.61 -6.61 -0.39
CA GLY A 29 14.92 -6.16 0.06
C GLY A 29 14.92 -5.31 1.33
N LEU A 30 13.80 -5.20 2.05
CA LEU A 30 13.70 -4.50 3.34
C LEU A 30 14.68 -5.02 4.39
N ASP A 31 15.11 -6.27 4.30
CA ASP A 31 16.15 -6.88 5.14
C ASP A 31 17.52 -6.19 5.03
N ARG A 32 17.76 -5.47 3.92
CA ARG A 32 18.99 -4.70 3.64
C ARG A 32 18.82 -3.20 3.89
N GLY A 33 17.67 -2.78 4.40
CA GLY A 33 17.31 -1.39 4.66
C GLY A 33 16.20 -0.88 3.72
N TYR A 34 15.38 0.04 4.23
CA TYR A 34 14.25 0.58 3.48
C TYR A 34 14.65 1.22 2.13
N GLU A 35 15.80 1.92 2.09
CA GLU A 35 16.32 2.57 0.87
C GLU A 35 16.61 1.59 -0.28
N GLN A 36 16.68 0.30 -0.01
CA GLN A 36 16.88 -0.75 -1.01
C GLN A 36 15.58 -1.28 -1.61
N THR A 37 14.45 -0.87 -1.05
CA THR A 37 13.14 -1.33 -1.50
C THR A 37 12.71 -0.68 -2.82
N PRO A 38 11.87 -1.34 -3.63
CA PRO A 38 11.26 -0.74 -4.81
C PRO A 38 10.49 0.53 -4.50
N ASP A 39 9.75 0.58 -3.40
CA ASP A 39 8.99 1.77 -2.97
C ASP A 39 9.90 2.98 -2.75
N ALA A 40 10.94 2.86 -1.90
CA ALA A 40 11.89 3.95 -1.64
C ALA A 40 12.59 4.41 -2.92
N ARG A 41 12.99 3.46 -3.79
CA ARG A 41 13.65 3.78 -5.05
C ARG A 41 12.71 4.47 -6.04
N ALA A 42 11.46 4.05 -6.11
CA ALA A 42 10.44 4.70 -6.94
C ALA A 42 10.20 6.13 -6.47
N TYR A 43 10.05 6.34 -5.18
CA TYR A 43 9.89 7.68 -4.62
C TYR A 43 11.11 8.57 -4.90
N ALA A 44 12.34 8.07 -4.67
CA ALA A 44 13.58 8.82 -4.95
C ALA A 44 13.68 9.21 -6.44
N TRP A 45 13.31 8.30 -7.35
CA TRP A 45 13.28 8.58 -8.78
C TRP A 45 12.22 9.61 -9.14
N PHE A 46 11.03 9.54 -8.53
CA PHE A 46 9.95 10.50 -8.72
C PHE A 46 10.35 11.91 -8.29
N ARG A 47 11.16 12.04 -7.23
CA ARG A 47 11.66 13.31 -6.68
C ARG A 47 12.92 13.82 -7.35
N ASN A 48 13.46 13.13 -8.33
CA ASN A 48 14.69 13.53 -9.00
C ASN A 48 14.44 14.77 -9.88
N GLU A 49 14.92 15.92 -9.44
CA GLU A 49 14.80 17.21 -10.14
C GLU A 49 15.39 17.21 -11.54
N ARG A 50 16.40 16.35 -11.81
CA ARG A 50 17.00 16.21 -13.15
C ARG A 50 16.04 15.64 -14.20
N LEU A 51 14.96 14.99 -13.75
CA LEU A 51 13.92 14.43 -14.59
C LEU A 51 12.71 15.36 -14.70
N GLU A 52 12.74 16.50 -14.00
CA GLU A 52 11.66 17.47 -14.05
C GLU A 52 11.58 18.11 -15.45
N GLY A 53 10.37 18.15 -16.00
CA GLY A 53 10.15 18.69 -17.34
C GLY A 53 10.55 17.76 -18.50
N ASP A 54 11.08 16.56 -18.22
CA ASP A 54 11.30 15.56 -19.27
C ASP A 54 9.97 14.96 -19.73
N ALA A 55 9.61 15.20 -21.01
CA ALA A 55 8.35 14.74 -21.56
C ALA A 55 8.24 13.22 -21.63
N TYR A 56 9.36 12.51 -21.81
CA TYR A 56 9.35 11.06 -21.86
C TYR A 56 9.14 10.45 -20.45
N VAL A 57 9.77 11.01 -19.44
CA VAL A 57 9.54 10.62 -18.04
C VAL A 57 8.08 10.88 -17.65
N SER A 58 7.53 12.02 -18.03
CA SER A 58 6.11 12.35 -17.80
C SER A 58 5.18 11.34 -18.47
N LEU A 59 5.49 10.92 -19.69
CA LEU A 59 4.72 9.90 -20.42
C LEU A 59 4.78 8.53 -19.70
N LEU A 60 5.97 8.14 -19.21
CA LEU A 60 6.13 6.86 -18.49
C LEU A 60 5.34 6.85 -17.18
N ARG A 61 5.35 7.96 -16.44
CA ARG A 61 4.53 8.13 -15.22
C ARG A 61 3.05 7.99 -15.53
N ALA A 62 2.56 8.69 -16.57
CA ALA A 62 1.16 8.64 -16.98
C ALA A 62 0.74 7.22 -17.41
N ILE A 63 1.58 6.50 -18.15
CA ILE A 63 1.30 5.11 -18.55
C ILE A 63 1.27 4.20 -17.33
N HIS A 64 2.19 4.38 -16.38
CA HIS A 64 2.21 3.60 -15.15
C HIS A 64 0.93 3.83 -14.34
N ASP A 65 0.55 5.07 -14.11
CA ASP A 65 -0.65 5.42 -13.34
C ASP A 65 -1.93 4.88 -14.01
N ASP A 66 -2.04 5.02 -15.33
CA ASP A 66 -3.16 4.47 -16.10
C ASP A 66 -3.21 2.94 -16.01
N SER A 67 -2.06 2.28 -16.09
CA SER A 67 -1.98 0.82 -15.93
C SER A 67 -2.38 0.33 -14.53
N MET A 68 -2.17 1.15 -13.47
CA MET A 68 -2.62 0.83 -12.13
C MET A 68 -4.15 0.93 -12.00
N VAL A 69 -4.76 1.92 -12.66
CA VAL A 69 -6.23 2.00 -12.74
C VAL A 69 -6.79 0.77 -13.45
N ASP A 70 -6.23 0.41 -14.60
CA ASP A 70 -6.64 -0.79 -15.36
C ASP A 70 -6.49 -2.07 -14.53
N ALA A 71 -5.41 -2.19 -13.77
CA ALA A 71 -5.13 -3.35 -12.92
C ALA A 71 -6.15 -3.57 -11.79
N LEU A 72 -6.97 -2.56 -11.45
CA LEU A 72 -8.03 -2.66 -10.44
C LEU A 72 -9.41 -3.00 -11.04
N ILE A 73 -9.62 -2.82 -12.35
CA ILE A 73 -10.94 -2.99 -12.97
C ILE A 73 -11.49 -4.39 -12.73
N ASP A 74 -10.75 -5.41 -13.12
CA ASP A 74 -11.19 -6.80 -13.00
C ASP A 74 -11.27 -7.26 -11.52
N PRO A 75 -10.26 -7.00 -10.66
CA PRO A 75 -10.34 -7.40 -9.25
C PRO A 75 -11.50 -6.75 -8.48
N LEU A 76 -11.89 -5.52 -8.83
CA LEU A 76 -13.00 -4.83 -8.16
C LEU A 76 -14.37 -5.10 -8.80
N ALA A 77 -14.40 -5.77 -9.96
CA ALA A 77 -15.65 -6.02 -10.69
C ALA A 77 -16.64 -6.87 -9.82
N GLY A 78 -17.83 -6.34 -9.66
CA GLY A 78 -18.89 -7.01 -8.89
C GLY A 78 -18.78 -6.90 -7.37
N HIS A 79 -17.73 -6.27 -6.85
CA HIS A 79 -17.58 -6.02 -5.42
C HIS A 79 -18.29 -4.74 -4.96
N SER A 80 -18.80 -4.76 -3.74
CA SER A 80 -19.23 -3.55 -3.03
C SER A 80 -18.01 -2.92 -2.34
N VAL A 81 -17.61 -1.74 -2.76
CA VAL A 81 -16.40 -1.05 -2.30
C VAL A 81 -16.75 0.06 -1.32
N VAL A 82 -16.06 0.14 -0.20
CA VAL A 82 -16.16 1.23 0.78
C VAL A 82 -14.82 1.94 0.89
N GLY A 83 -14.80 3.24 0.58
CA GLY A 83 -13.60 4.08 0.66
C GLY A 83 -13.37 4.62 2.08
N VAL A 84 -12.15 4.47 2.61
CA VAL A 84 -11.70 5.12 3.85
C VAL A 84 -10.53 6.04 3.49
N MET A 85 -10.73 7.35 3.63
CA MET A 85 -9.79 8.36 3.15
C MET A 85 -9.27 9.26 4.27
N GLY A 86 -7.98 9.61 4.21
CA GLY A 86 -7.34 10.55 5.12
C GLY A 86 -6.88 9.94 6.43
N GLY A 87 -6.53 10.80 7.42
CA GLY A 87 -6.12 10.38 8.76
C GLY A 87 -4.71 9.81 8.85
N HIS A 88 -3.78 10.22 7.98
CA HIS A 88 -2.39 9.71 7.95
C HIS A 88 -1.61 9.94 9.25
N SER A 89 -1.97 10.97 10.02
CA SER A 89 -1.30 11.30 11.28
C SER A 89 -1.81 10.51 12.49
N LEU A 90 -2.78 9.61 12.30
CA LEU A 90 -3.32 8.79 13.38
C LEU A 90 -2.28 7.75 13.82
N ALA A 91 -1.77 7.90 15.04
CA ALA A 91 -0.73 7.02 15.56
C ALA A 91 -1.29 5.62 15.88
N ARG A 92 -0.51 4.59 15.59
CA ARG A 92 -0.76 3.22 16.05
C ARG A 92 -0.78 3.16 17.59
N GLY A 93 -1.46 2.20 18.16
CA GLY A 93 -1.60 2.04 19.60
C GLY A 93 -2.63 2.97 20.26
N THR A 94 -3.27 3.87 19.50
CA THR A 94 -4.34 4.73 19.99
C THR A 94 -5.72 4.05 19.90
N ALA A 95 -6.66 4.49 20.73
CA ALA A 95 -8.04 3.99 20.66
C ALA A 95 -8.71 4.29 19.33
N ASP A 96 -8.41 5.43 18.70
CA ASP A 96 -8.95 5.81 17.41
C ASP A 96 -8.39 4.93 16.28
N PHE A 97 -7.11 4.55 16.35
CA PHE A 97 -6.53 3.58 15.41
C PHE A 97 -7.21 2.20 15.53
N ALA A 98 -7.42 1.73 16.76
CA ALA A 98 -8.13 0.48 17.00
C ALA A 98 -9.59 0.54 16.53
N ALA A 99 -10.26 1.68 16.70
CA ALA A 99 -11.63 1.88 16.22
C ALA A 99 -11.71 1.87 14.69
N ALA A 100 -10.75 2.52 14.00
CA ALA A 100 -10.65 2.49 12.53
C ALA A 100 -10.37 1.07 12.01
N ALA A 101 -9.52 0.31 12.69
CA ALA A 101 -9.28 -1.09 12.36
C ALA A 101 -10.51 -1.98 12.58
N GLY A 102 -11.24 -1.77 13.69
CA GLY A 102 -12.52 -2.44 13.95
C GLY A 102 -13.57 -2.15 12.89
N LEU A 103 -13.63 -0.91 12.37
CA LEU A 103 -14.49 -0.55 11.25
C LEU A 103 -14.11 -1.33 9.99
N GLY A 104 -12.84 -1.35 9.63
CA GLY A 104 -12.34 -2.11 8.46
C GLY A 104 -12.70 -3.59 8.55
N HIS A 105 -12.51 -4.18 9.74
CA HIS A 105 -12.88 -5.57 9.99
C HIS A 105 -14.38 -5.83 9.82
N THR A 106 -15.21 -4.97 10.37
CA THR A 106 -16.67 -5.08 10.27
C THR A 106 -17.14 -4.97 8.80
N LEU A 107 -16.57 -4.04 8.04
CA LEU A 107 -16.88 -3.88 6.61
C LEU A 107 -16.51 -5.12 5.80
N ALA A 108 -15.30 -5.67 6.02
CA ALA A 108 -14.87 -6.88 5.33
C ALA A 108 -15.73 -8.10 5.69
N GLN A 109 -16.13 -8.26 6.97
CA GLN A 109 -17.05 -9.31 7.42
C GLN A 109 -18.45 -9.15 6.81
N ALA A 110 -18.85 -7.94 6.47
CA ALA A 110 -20.10 -7.65 5.77
C ALA A 110 -20.02 -7.86 4.23
N GLY A 111 -18.85 -8.32 3.71
CA GLY A 111 -18.64 -8.60 2.30
C GLY A 111 -18.25 -7.38 1.46
N HIS A 112 -17.80 -6.30 2.09
CA HIS A 112 -17.28 -5.12 1.38
C HIS A 112 -15.77 -5.21 1.19
N VAL A 113 -15.28 -4.68 0.08
CA VAL A 113 -13.86 -4.38 -0.11
C VAL A 113 -13.56 -3.01 0.50
N VAL A 114 -12.60 -2.95 1.41
CA VAL A 114 -12.11 -1.69 2.00
C VAL A 114 -11.01 -1.13 1.11
N LEU A 115 -11.26 0.04 0.54
CA LEU A 115 -10.33 0.75 -0.32
C LEU A 115 -9.86 2.02 0.39
N THR A 116 -8.54 2.23 0.44
CA THR A 116 -7.96 3.39 1.13
C THR A 116 -6.94 4.09 0.23
N GLY A 117 -6.41 5.23 0.68
CA GLY A 117 -5.23 5.84 0.05
C GLY A 117 -3.92 5.08 0.29
N GLY A 118 -3.96 3.89 0.88
CA GLY A 118 -2.82 2.98 1.02
C GLY A 118 -1.71 3.43 1.99
N GLY A 119 -1.78 4.64 2.55
CA GLY A 119 -0.77 5.19 3.45
C GLY A 119 -0.95 4.77 4.93
N PRO A 120 -0.19 5.41 5.84
CA PRO A 120 -0.25 5.16 7.29
C PRO A 120 -1.55 5.68 7.94
N GLY A 121 -1.67 5.46 9.22
CA GLY A 121 -2.72 6.02 10.07
C GLY A 121 -4.08 5.34 9.91
N ALA A 122 -5.16 6.10 9.76
CA ALA A 122 -6.51 5.54 9.66
C ALA A 122 -6.69 4.65 8.41
N MET A 123 -5.99 4.96 7.32
CA MET A 123 -5.95 4.15 6.11
C MET A 123 -5.32 2.79 6.38
N GLU A 124 -4.17 2.78 7.02
CA GLU A 124 -3.52 1.55 7.48
C GLU A 124 -4.41 0.74 8.42
N ALA A 125 -4.98 1.39 9.42
CA ALA A 125 -5.86 0.74 10.39
C ALA A 125 -7.04 0.05 9.70
N ALA A 126 -7.70 0.72 8.75
CA ALA A 126 -8.80 0.16 8.00
C ALA A 126 -8.38 -1.04 7.13
N ASN A 127 -7.23 -0.96 6.44
CA ASN A 127 -6.68 -2.08 5.67
C ASN A 127 -6.29 -3.25 6.59
N LEU A 128 -5.63 -2.99 7.73
CA LEU A 128 -5.30 -3.99 8.74
C LEU A 128 -6.55 -4.75 9.21
N GLY A 129 -7.59 -4.00 9.57
CA GLY A 129 -8.85 -4.59 10.01
C GLY A 129 -9.52 -5.43 8.93
N ALA A 130 -9.55 -4.95 7.70
CA ALA A 130 -10.15 -5.66 6.57
C ALA A 130 -9.43 -6.98 6.25
N LEU A 131 -8.10 -6.98 6.37
CA LEU A 131 -7.28 -8.15 6.09
C LEU A 131 -7.31 -9.18 7.23
N ALA A 132 -7.53 -8.74 8.48
CA ALA A 132 -7.49 -9.61 9.66
C ALA A 132 -8.50 -10.77 9.55
N PRO A 133 -8.07 -12.03 9.72
CA PRO A 133 -8.94 -13.19 9.54
C PRO A 133 -10.00 -13.31 10.64
N THR A 134 -9.68 -12.91 11.88
CA THR A 134 -10.59 -12.94 13.03
C THR A 134 -10.38 -11.73 13.92
N THR A 135 -11.35 -11.46 14.81
CA THR A 135 -11.24 -10.39 15.81
C THR A 135 -10.04 -10.60 16.76
N GLU A 136 -9.74 -11.86 17.13
CA GLU A 136 -8.61 -12.18 17.98
C GLU A 136 -7.27 -11.93 17.26
N ALA A 137 -7.20 -12.28 15.97
CA ALA A 137 -6.03 -11.98 15.15
C ALA A 137 -5.82 -10.47 14.98
N LEU A 138 -6.92 -9.71 14.80
CA LEU A 138 -6.87 -8.24 14.79
C LEU A 138 -6.34 -7.69 16.11
N GLY A 139 -6.82 -8.19 17.24
CA GLY A 139 -6.36 -7.75 18.57
C GLY A 139 -4.86 -7.93 18.73
N ARG A 140 -4.33 -9.11 18.40
CA ARG A 140 -2.88 -9.38 18.45
C ARG A 140 -2.08 -8.49 17.50
N ALA A 141 -2.60 -8.28 16.30
CA ALA A 141 -1.93 -7.41 15.32
C ALA A 141 -1.86 -5.96 15.79
N LEU A 142 -2.92 -5.44 16.42
CA LEU A 142 -2.94 -4.10 17.01
C LEU A 142 -1.90 -3.94 18.12
N GLU A 143 -1.67 -4.98 18.94
CA GLU A 143 -0.60 -4.99 19.95
C GLU A 143 0.78 -4.89 19.26
N VAL A 144 1.05 -5.73 18.27
CA VAL A 144 2.34 -5.75 17.56
C VAL A 144 2.64 -4.43 16.86
N VAL A 145 1.68 -3.90 16.08
CA VAL A 145 1.91 -2.62 15.37
C VAL A 145 1.99 -1.45 16.35
N GLY A 146 1.32 -1.53 17.50
CA GLY A 146 1.33 -0.50 18.54
C GLY A 146 2.71 -0.27 19.17
N GLU A 147 3.62 -1.23 19.10
CA GLU A 147 5.01 -1.09 19.56
C GLU A 147 5.81 -0.10 18.70
N VAL A 148 5.39 0.16 17.47
CA VAL A 148 6.00 1.12 16.54
C VAL A 148 4.93 2.15 16.12
N PRO A 149 4.65 3.17 16.94
CA PRO A 149 3.49 4.04 16.77
C PRO A 149 3.59 5.01 15.59
N SER A 150 4.81 5.32 15.12
CA SER A 150 5.06 6.30 14.06
C SER A 150 5.76 5.64 12.87
N PHE A 151 5.53 6.18 11.67
CA PHE A 151 6.23 5.80 10.44
C PHE A 151 7.48 6.67 10.15
N GLU A 152 7.95 7.45 11.11
CA GLU A 152 9.21 8.20 10.97
C GLU A 152 10.39 7.27 10.69
N ASP A 153 10.44 6.10 11.35
CA ASP A 153 11.28 4.97 10.97
C ASP A 153 10.47 4.01 10.11
N VAL A 154 10.49 4.23 8.80
CA VAL A 154 9.71 3.43 7.83
C VAL A 154 10.10 1.96 7.87
N GLU A 155 11.38 1.66 8.09
CA GLU A 155 11.85 0.27 8.16
C GLU A 155 11.23 -0.47 9.36
N ALA A 156 11.33 0.11 10.56
CA ALA A 156 10.75 -0.47 11.77
C ALA A 156 9.23 -0.58 11.64
N TRP A 157 8.58 0.47 11.10
CA TRP A 157 7.14 0.51 10.90
C TRP A 157 6.65 -0.58 9.93
N ALA A 158 7.29 -0.77 8.78
CA ALA A 158 6.94 -1.80 7.81
C ALA A 158 7.21 -3.20 8.36
N ARG A 159 8.37 -3.42 9.03
CA ARG A 159 8.71 -4.70 9.66
C ARG A 159 7.68 -5.13 10.70
N SER A 160 7.22 -4.21 11.56
CA SER A 160 6.18 -4.52 12.54
C SER A 160 4.84 -4.87 11.87
N GLY A 161 4.49 -4.21 10.77
CA GLY A 161 3.32 -4.55 9.98
C GLY A 161 3.39 -5.95 9.37
N PHE A 162 4.54 -6.32 8.77
CA PHE A 162 4.75 -7.68 8.28
C PHE A 162 4.74 -8.72 9.40
N ALA A 163 5.33 -8.41 10.56
CA ALA A 163 5.29 -9.30 11.73
C ALA A 163 3.86 -9.52 12.24
N ALA A 164 3.03 -8.47 12.23
CA ALA A 164 1.63 -8.55 12.67
C ALA A 164 0.78 -9.50 11.83
N ARG A 165 1.11 -9.68 10.55
CA ARG A 165 0.38 -10.56 9.62
C ARG A 165 1.13 -11.84 9.26
N ALA A 166 2.29 -12.11 9.86
CA ALA A 166 3.19 -13.20 9.44
C ALA A 166 2.54 -14.60 9.47
N GLU A 167 1.58 -14.80 10.36
CA GLU A 167 0.86 -16.09 10.52
C GLU A 167 -0.48 -16.13 9.76
N TRP A 168 -0.81 -15.07 9.00
CA TRP A 168 -2.07 -15.03 8.28
C TRP A 168 -1.94 -15.62 6.89
N ASP A 169 -2.88 -16.50 6.55
CA ASP A 169 -3.08 -16.89 5.16
C ASP A 169 -3.67 -15.72 4.36
N GLU A 170 -3.27 -15.59 3.11
CA GLU A 170 -3.92 -14.62 2.23
C GLU A 170 -5.38 -15.06 1.99
N PRO A 171 -6.36 -14.17 2.25
CA PRO A 171 -7.75 -14.50 2.00
C PRO A 171 -7.98 -14.78 0.51
N ALA A 172 -8.84 -15.77 0.21
CA ALA A 172 -9.21 -16.06 -1.17
C ALA A 172 -10.01 -14.92 -1.82
N ASP A 173 -10.78 -14.19 -0.99
CA ASP A 173 -11.58 -13.06 -1.44
C ASP A 173 -10.81 -11.74 -1.26
N LEU A 174 -11.01 -10.81 -2.19
CA LEU A 174 -10.46 -9.45 -2.07
C LEU A 174 -11.18 -8.69 -0.94
N ARG A 175 -10.43 -8.17 0.02
CA ARG A 175 -10.94 -7.44 1.19
C ARG A 175 -10.33 -6.07 1.38
N SER A 176 -9.08 -5.88 0.93
CA SER A 176 -8.27 -4.73 1.27
C SER A 176 -7.47 -4.24 0.06
N VAL A 177 -7.64 -2.95 -0.30
CA VAL A 177 -6.95 -2.30 -1.41
C VAL A 177 -6.36 -0.98 -0.94
N GLY A 178 -5.12 -0.69 -1.30
CA GLY A 178 -4.47 0.60 -1.09
C GLY A 178 -4.19 1.30 -2.41
N ILE A 179 -4.41 2.61 -2.46
CA ILE A 179 -4.08 3.45 -3.62
C ILE A 179 -3.15 4.58 -3.13
N PRO A 180 -1.86 4.30 -2.88
CA PRO A 180 -0.90 5.31 -2.49
C PRO A 180 -0.50 6.19 -3.67
N THR A 181 0.15 7.32 -3.37
CA THR A 181 0.70 8.21 -4.39
C THR A 181 2.08 8.71 -3.98
N TRP A 182 2.96 8.89 -4.97
CA TRP A 182 4.27 9.49 -4.77
C TRP A 182 4.29 11.02 -5.01
N PHE A 183 3.13 11.63 -5.31
CA PHE A 183 3.05 13.05 -5.71
C PHE A 183 3.12 14.05 -4.55
N TYR A 184 2.56 13.74 -3.38
CA TYR A 184 2.31 14.71 -2.31
C TYR A 184 3.34 14.69 -1.17
N GLY A 185 4.39 13.98 -1.28
CA GLY A 185 5.30 13.67 -0.21
C GLY A 185 5.32 12.17 -0.02
N HIS A 186 6.28 11.70 0.77
CA HIS A 186 6.41 10.28 0.98
C HIS A 186 5.56 9.81 2.16
N GLU A 187 4.47 9.18 1.84
CA GLU A 187 3.72 8.33 2.78
C GLU A 187 3.92 6.88 2.34
N PRO A 188 4.71 6.08 3.08
CA PRO A 188 4.99 4.72 2.66
C PRO A 188 3.71 3.89 2.60
N PRO A 189 3.56 3.01 1.61
CA PRO A 189 2.37 2.16 1.50
C PRO A 189 2.28 1.22 2.69
N ASN A 190 1.10 1.11 3.31
CA ASN A 190 0.88 0.15 4.36
C ASN A 190 0.91 -1.29 3.82
N VAL A 191 1.30 -2.24 4.67
CA VAL A 191 1.50 -3.63 4.24
C VAL A 191 0.22 -4.48 4.28
N PHE A 192 -0.93 -3.87 4.56
CA PHE A 192 -2.20 -4.58 4.76
C PHE A 192 -3.13 -4.51 3.54
N GLY A 193 -2.76 -3.81 2.48
CA GLY A 193 -3.40 -3.92 1.17
C GLY A 193 -3.04 -5.26 0.51
N GLN A 194 -4.06 -6.05 0.09
CA GLN A 194 -3.84 -7.23 -0.77
C GLN A 194 -3.40 -6.79 -2.16
N LEU A 195 -3.98 -5.70 -2.65
CA LEU A 195 -3.60 -5.01 -3.86
C LEU A 195 -3.21 -3.57 -3.53
N ILE A 196 -2.13 -3.10 -4.16
CA ILE A 196 -1.61 -1.74 -4.03
C ILE A 196 -1.42 -1.19 -5.45
N ALA A 197 -2.15 -0.13 -5.79
CA ALA A 197 -2.20 0.42 -7.16
C ALA A 197 -1.97 1.92 -7.21
#